data_1fb0eb9445d4bbb63ffab4766c2b995a
#
_entry.id   1fb0eb9445d4bbb63ffab4766c2b995a
#
_cell.length_a   1.000
_cell.length_b   1.000
_cell.length_c   1.000
_cell.angle_alpha   90.00
_cell.angle_beta   90.00
_cell.angle_gamma   90.00
#
_symmetry.space_group_name_H-M   'P 1'
#
loop_
_entity.id
_entity.type
_entity.pdbx_description
1 polymer ?
#
loop_
_entity_poly.entity_id
_entity_poly.type
_entity_poly.pdbx_seq_one_letter_code
_entity_poly.pdbx_strand_id
1 'polypeptide(L)'
;MSRRGINEDADVIVVGAGPSGSTAATYLARAGLDVLLLEKSTFPREKVCGDGLTPRGVKQLIDLGIDTRESNGWLHNKGLRVVGGGVTMELDWPDLATFPNYGVVRPRMDFDEMLANAAKAAGARMHEHTTVTKAIIENGRVVGVEAKQGPEKNPVTYRAPIVVGCDGVSARLALSIGLQKDDAKPMGVAVRRYYNSPRTKDDYLESHLELWAPDGQLLPGYGWIFGMGDGSVNVGLGILSTSKAYGTTDYRQLLRSWLDGTPEEWGFREENATSRIGGAALPMGLNRKPHYRAGLLLVGDAGGMVNPFNGEGIGYAMESAKIASESIVQALARTGVNRERALHGYPVRIEEALGSYYRLGNVFSKLIGNPAIMRTATKYGMPRKRLMKLVLKLLAGLYDPKDGDSMDRLIVAATKLAPSA
;
A
#
# COMPACT_ATOMS: atom_id res chain seq x y z
N MET A 1 25.47 -26.20 4.86
CA MET A 1 26.33 -25.28 5.65
C MET A 1 25.46 -24.14 6.12
N SER A 2 25.49 -23.81 7.42
CA SER A 2 24.73 -22.67 7.97
C SER A 2 25.19 -21.37 7.29
N ARG A 3 24.24 -20.58 6.80
CA ARG A 3 24.49 -19.26 6.22
C ARG A 3 24.66 -18.18 7.30
N ARG A 4 24.48 -18.55 8.57
CA ARG A 4 24.51 -17.69 9.75
C ARG A 4 25.88 -17.65 10.41
N GLY A 5 26.20 -16.48 11.00
CA GLY A 5 27.26 -16.36 11.99
C GLY A 5 26.89 -17.01 13.33
N ILE A 6 27.87 -17.25 14.18
CA ILE A 6 27.68 -17.98 15.45
C ILE A 6 26.67 -17.31 16.40
N ASN A 7 26.47 -15.98 16.27
CA ASN A 7 25.58 -15.18 17.13
C ASN A 7 24.35 -14.62 16.39
N GLU A 8 23.93 -15.24 15.30
CA GLU A 8 22.77 -14.80 14.51
C GLU A 8 21.54 -15.66 14.78
N ASP A 9 20.40 -15.03 15.05
CA ASP A 9 19.13 -15.69 15.36
C ASP A 9 18.40 -16.17 14.11
N ALA A 10 18.67 -15.54 12.93
CA ALA A 10 18.05 -15.83 11.65
C ALA A 10 18.96 -15.43 10.48
N ASP A 11 18.69 -15.92 9.27
CA ASP A 11 19.28 -15.39 8.03
C ASP A 11 18.75 -13.99 7.73
N VAL A 12 17.46 -13.76 8.01
CA VAL A 12 16.75 -12.49 7.77
C VAL A 12 15.75 -12.22 8.89
N ILE A 13 15.77 -10.99 9.41
CA ILE A 13 14.70 -10.46 10.27
C ILE A 13 13.77 -9.60 9.41
N VAL A 14 12.47 -9.88 9.44
CA VAL A 14 11.42 -9.06 8.82
C VAL A 14 10.60 -8.39 9.92
N VAL A 15 10.48 -7.07 9.88
CA VAL A 15 9.81 -6.29 10.93
C VAL A 15 8.47 -5.76 10.44
N GLY A 16 7.38 -6.28 11.04
CA GLY A 16 5.98 -6.01 10.68
C GLY A 16 5.39 -7.09 9.78
N ALA A 17 4.31 -7.74 10.23
CA ALA A 17 3.58 -8.78 9.51
C ALA A 17 2.33 -8.24 8.78
N GLY A 18 2.43 -7.05 8.20
CA GLY A 18 1.48 -6.52 7.23
C GLY A 18 1.73 -7.09 5.83
N PRO A 19 1.04 -6.59 4.78
CA PRO A 19 1.17 -7.13 3.43
C PRO A 19 2.61 -7.24 2.93
N SER A 20 3.45 -6.23 3.13
CA SER A 20 4.85 -6.28 2.72
C SER A 20 5.67 -7.33 3.48
N GLY A 21 5.56 -7.36 4.81
CA GLY A 21 6.38 -8.25 5.63
C GLY A 21 5.98 -9.71 5.50
N SER A 22 4.69 -10.02 5.51
CA SER A 22 4.21 -11.39 5.30
C SER A 22 4.56 -11.91 3.90
N THR A 23 4.46 -11.06 2.87
CA THR A 23 4.89 -11.41 1.51
C THR A 23 6.40 -11.66 1.43
N ALA A 24 7.22 -10.77 2.01
CA ALA A 24 8.67 -10.96 2.05
C ALA A 24 9.04 -12.25 2.80
N ALA A 25 8.47 -12.46 3.98
CA ALA A 25 8.72 -13.65 4.78
C ALA A 25 8.34 -14.95 4.04
N THR A 26 7.22 -14.94 3.30
CA THR A 26 6.79 -16.08 2.49
C THR A 26 7.79 -16.41 1.39
N TYR A 27 8.22 -15.43 0.60
CA TYR A 27 9.18 -15.66 -0.49
C TYR A 27 10.55 -16.09 0.03
N LEU A 28 11.03 -15.48 1.10
CA LEU A 28 12.33 -15.79 1.70
C LEU A 28 12.34 -17.21 2.32
N ALA A 29 11.29 -17.57 3.05
CA ALA A 29 11.15 -18.91 3.63
C ALA A 29 11.04 -20.00 2.54
N ARG A 30 10.26 -19.76 1.47
CA ARG A 30 10.20 -20.66 0.29
C ARG A 30 11.54 -20.81 -0.42
N ALA A 31 12.40 -19.81 -0.35
CA ALA A 31 13.78 -19.90 -0.84
C ALA A 31 14.74 -20.65 0.10
N GLY A 32 14.23 -21.22 1.20
CA GLY A 32 14.98 -22.00 2.17
C GLY A 32 15.83 -21.19 3.13
N LEU A 33 15.47 -19.92 3.36
CA LEU A 33 16.11 -19.08 4.36
C LEU A 33 15.40 -19.22 5.72
N ASP A 34 16.17 -19.11 6.80
CA ASP A 34 15.59 -18.99 8.13
C ASP A 34 15.16 -17.54 8.37
N VAL A 35 13.83 -17.33 8.41
CA VAL A 35 13.20 -16.01 8.51
C VAL A 35 12.56 -15.85 9.87
N LEU A 36 12.91 -14.75 10.56
CA LEU A 36 12.25 -14.32 11.78
C LEU A 36 11.35 -13.12 11.48
N LEU A 37 10.02 -13.32 11.54
CA LEU A 37 8.99 -12.31 11.32
C LEU A 37 8.51 -11.76 12.67
N LEU A 38 8.70 -10.45 12.89
CA LEU A 38 8.35 -9.78 14.15
C LEU A 38 7.12 -8.90 13.97
N GLU A 39 6.06 -9.15 14.75
CA GLU A 39 4.82 -8.35 14.73
C GLU A 39 4.49 -7.82 16.13
N LYS A 40 4.16 -6.53 16.21
CA LYS A 40 3.82 -5.86 17.48
C LYS A 40 2.47 -6.27 18.07
N SER A 41 1.54 -6.66 17.20
CA SER A 41 0.16 -7.01 17.54
C SER A 41 -0.02 -8.53 17.54
N THR A 42 -1.22 -8.97 17.93
CA THR A 42 -1.73 -10.34 17.73
C THR A 42 -2.73 -10.34 16.60
N PHE A 43 -2.79 -11.39 15.80
CA PHE A 43 -3.84 -11.58 14.81
C PHE A 43 -5.07 -12.28 15.42
N PRO A 44 -6.29 -11.97 14.88
CA PRO A 44 -6.57 -10.97 13.87
C PRO A 44 -6.43 -9.53 14.43
N ARG A 45 -6.00 -8.58 13.58
CA ARG A 45 -5.79 -7.19 14.03
C ARG A 45 -6.34 -6.16 13.03
N GLU A 46 -6.83 -5.08 13.59
CA GLU A 46 -7.34 -3.95 12.84
C GLU A 46 -6.23 -3.16 12.16
N LYS A 47 -6.47 -2.71 10.94
CA LYS A 47 -5.63 -1.75 10.21
C LYS A 47 -6.48 -0.84 9.34
N VAL A 48 -6.37 0.45 9.51
CA VAL A 48 -7.10 1.43 8.69
C VAL A 48 -6.70 1.30 7.22
N CYS A 49 -7.68 1.01 6.37
CA CYS A 49 -7.53 0.78 4.94
C CYS A 49 -8.90 0.87 4.26
N GLY A 50 -8.96 1.05 2.93
CA GLY A 50 -10.17 0.89 2.12
C GLY A 50 -10.50 -0.57 1.81
N ASP A 51 -9.57 -1.52 2.07
CA ASP A 51 -9.72 -2.97 1.90
C ASP A 51 -9.90 -3.46 0.45
N GLY A 52 -10.04 -2.53 -0.50
CA GLY A 52 -10.12 -2.85 -1.92
C GLY A 52 -8.74 -3.05 -2.56
N LEU A 53 -8.61 -4.07 -3.39
CA LEU A 53 -7.45 -4.35 -4.21
C LEU A 53 -7.82 -4.25 -5.69
N THR A 54 -7.01 -3.52 -6.45
CA THR A 54 -7.07 -3.48 -7.91
C THR A 54 -6.50 -4.77 -8.50
N PRO A 55 -6.64 -5.02 -9.80
CA PRO A 55 -6.00 -6.13 -10.50
C PRO A 55 -4.50 -6.29 -10.21
N ARG A 56 -3.77 -5.19 -9.96
CA ARG A 56 -2.36 -5.22 -9.56
C ARG A 56 -2.17 -5.94 -8.22
N GLY A 57 -3.00 -5.64 -7.23
CA GLY A 57 -2.97 -6.33 -5.94
C GLY A 57 -3.35 -7.80 -6.06
N VAL A 58 -4.36 -8.11 -6.87
CA VAL A 58 -4.79 -9.50 -7.15
C VAL A 58 -3.67 -10.31 -7.79
N LYS A 59 -2.93 -9.73 -8.74
CA LYS A 59 -1.75 -10.38 -9.33
C LYS A 59 -0.73 -10.78 -8.27
N GLN A 60 -0.46 -9.92 -7.29
CA GLN A 60 0.50 -10.26 -6.23
C GLN A 60 0.00 -11.40 -5.35
N LEU A 61 -1.31 -11.48 -5.10
CA LEU A 61 -1.92 -12.62 -4.38
C LEU A 61 -1.76 -13.92 -5.16
N ILE A 62 -2.07 -13.90 -6.46
CA ILE A 62 -1.92 -15.06 -7.36
C ILE A 62 -0.45 -15.52 -7.40
N ASP A 63 0.49 -14.58 -7.59
CA ASP A 63 1.93 -14.87 -7.60
C ASP A 63 2.41 -15.48 -6.27
N LEU A 64 1.78 -15.08 -5.16
CA LEU A 64 2.05 -15.63 -3.82
C LEU A 64 1.37 -16.98 -3.59
N GLY A 65 0.51 -17.44 -4.51
CA GLY A 65 -0.24 -18.69 -4.42
C GLY A 65 -1.47 -18.61 -3.51
N ILE A 66 -2.00 -17.42 -3.29
CA ILE A 66 -3.25 -17.19 -2.55
C ILE A 66 -4.44 -17.42 -3.49
N ASP A 67 -5.39 -18.23 -3.06
CA ASP A 67 -6.62 -18.48 -3.79
C ASP A 67 -7.59 -17.30 -3.62
N THR A 68 -7.86 -16.59 -4.71
CA THR A 68 -8.70 -15.39 -4.74
C THR A 68 -10.13 -15.65 -5.20
N ARG A 69 -10.59 -16.91 -5.24
CA ARG A 69 -11.98 -17.24 -5.62
C ARG A 69 -12.98 -16.74 -4.57
N GLU A 70 -14.16 -16.36 -5.01
CA GLU A 70 -15.26 -15.90 -4.14
C GLU A 70 -15.66 -16.93 -3.08
N SER A 71 -15.56 -18.25 -3.41
CA SER A 71 -15.81 -19.34 -2.46
C SER A 71 -14.90 -19.32 -1.23
N ASN A 72 -13.79 -18.57 -1.28
CA ASN A 72 -12.84 -18.40 -0.18
C ASN A 72 -13.02 -17.06 0.55
N GLY A 73 -14.19 -16.45 0.45
CA GLY A 73 -14.55 -15.23 1.19
C GLY A 73 -14.04 -13.92 0.57
N TRP A 74 -13.75 -13.93 -0.73
CA TRP A 74 -13.43 -12.72 -1.46
C TRP A 74 -14.69 -12.14 -2.13
N LEU A 75 -14.90 -10.83 -2.04
CA LEU A 75 -15.83 -10.15 -2.92
C LEU A 75 -15.06 -9.67 -4.15
N HIS A 76 -15.44 -10.14 -5.33
CA HIS A 76 -14.88 -9.65 -6.58
C HIS A 76 -15.50 -8.31 -6.98
N ASN A 77 -14.69 -7.45 -7.57
CA ASN A 77 -15.17 -6.23 -8.21
C ASN A 77 -14.73 -6.18 -9.68
N LYS A 78 -15.62 -5.63 -10.52
CA LYS A 78 -15.47 -5.58 -11.98
C LYS A 78 -14.72 -4.35 -12.46
N GLY A 79 -14.65 -3.32 -11.62
CA GLY A 79 -14.13 -2.04 -12.03
C GLY A 79 -14.26 -0.95 -10.99
N LEU A 80 -14.16 0.26 -11.47
CA LEU A 80 -14.31 1.49 -10.70
C LEU A 80 -15.60 2.21 -11.09
N ARG A 81 -16.48 2.53 -10.13
CA ARG A 81 -17.55 3.48 -10.30
C ARG A 81 -17.08 4.85 -9.86
N VAL A 82 -17.07 5.82 -10.75
CA VAL A 82 -16.59 7.18 -10.48
C VAL A 82 -17.76 8.14 -10.47
N VAL A 83 -17.86 8.93 -9.39
CA VAL A 83 -18.91 9.94 -9.19
C VAL A 83 -18.27 11.32 -9.10
N GLY A 84 -18.72 12.27 -9.91
CA GLY A 84 -18.21 13.65 -9.89
C GLY A 84 -18.69 14.45 -11.10
N GLY A 85 -18.69 15.78 -11.01
CA GLY A 85 -19.14 16.67 -12.10
C GLY A 85 -20.58 16.44 -12.53
N GLY A 86 -21.44 15.94 -11.65
CA GLY A 86 -22.82 15.57 -11.99
C GLY A 86 -22.96 14.28 -12.80
N VAL A 87 -21.89 13.49 -12.94
CA VAL A 87 -21.84 12.24 -13.72
C VAL A 87 -21.49 11.07 -12.83
N THR A 88 -22.15 9.94 -13.02
CA THR A 88 -21.75 8.63 -12.50
C THR A 88 -21.35 7.75 -13.68
N MET A 89 -20.15 7.14 -13.60
CA MET A 89 -19.62 6.32 -14.68
C MET A 89 -19.01 5.03 -14.15
N GLU A 90 -19.42 3.90 -14.70
CA GLU A 90 -18.82 2.60 -14.45
C GLU A 90 -17.76 2.31 -15.52
N LEU A 91 -16.59 1.93 -15.05
CA LEU A 91 -15.40 1.63 -15.85
C LEU A 91 -14.90 0.26 -15.43
N ASP A 92 -15.09 -0.73 -16.27
CA ASP A 92 -14.56 -2.07 -16.06
C ASP A 92 -13.03 -2.06 -16.06
N TRP A 93 -12.43 -2.95 -15.27
CA TRP A 93 -10.98 -3.17 -15.33
C TRP A 93 -10.56 -3.53 -16.75
N PRO A 94 -9.41 -3.03 -17.22
CA PRO A 94 -8.94 -3.35 -18.56
C PRO A 94 -8.58 -4.83 -18.68
N ASP A 95 -8.84 -5.40 -19.83
CA ASP A 95 -8.33 -6.72 -20.19
C ASP A 95 -6.88 -6.59 -20.64
N LEU A 96 -5.96 -7.13 -19.84
CA LEU A 96 -4.51 -7.01 -20.00
C LEU A 96 -3.86 -8.37 -19.89
N ALA A 97 -2.77 -8.58 -20.64
CA ALA A 97 -2.01 -9.81 -20.56
C ALA A 97 -1.29 -9.99 -19.21
N THR A 98 -0.93 -8.88 -18.56
CA THR A 98 -0.11 -8.87 -17.33
C THR A 98 -0.92 -8.94 -16.04
N PHE A 99 -2.20 -8.57 -16.05
CA PHE A 99 -3.03 -8.48 -14.86
C PHE A 99 -4.37 -9.19 -15.06
N PRO A 100 -4.97 -9.77 -14.02
CA PRO A 100 -6.34 -10.25 -14.09
C PRO A 100 -7.31 -9.08 -14.37
N ASN A 101 -8.49 -9.37 -14.90
CA ASN A 101 -9.51 -8.38 -15.22
C ASN A 101 -10.53 -8.18 -14.10
N TYR A 102 -10.15 -8.46 -12.86
CA TYR A 102 -10.97 -8.24 -11.66
C TYR A 102 -10.13 -7.73 -10.51
N GLY A 103 -10.75 -6.99 -9.62
CA GLY A 103 -10.24 -6.66 -8.31
C GLY A 103 -10.93 -7.48 -7.22
N VAL A 104 -10.47 -7.36 -5.98
CA VAL A 104 -11.09 -8.06 -4.84
C VAL A 104 -11.20 -7.12 -3.64
N VAL A 105 -12.11 -7.45 -2.73
CA VAL A 105 -12.24 -6.79 -1.42
C VAL A 105 -12.17 -7.84 -0.33
N ARG A 106 -11.45 -7.52 0.77
CA ARG A 106 -11.40 -8.31 1.99
C ARG A 106 -11.00 -7.45 3.18
N PRO A 107 -11.70 -7.53 4.33
CA PRO A 107 -11.32 -6.78 5.51
C PRO A 107 -9.87 -7.04 5.93
N ARG A 108 -9.12 -5.97 6.26
CA ARG A 108 -7.72 -6.07 6.67
C ARG A 108 -7.47 -6.96 7.87
N MET A 109 -8.46 -7.10 8.72
CA MET A 109 -8.39 -7.98 9.89
C MET A 109 -8.13 -9.42 9.47
N ASP A 110 -8.89 -9.90 8.49
CA ASP A 110 -8.81 -11.24 7.92
C ASP A 110 -7.68 -11.35 6.86
N PHE A 111 -7.54 -10.35 6.01
CA PHE A 111 -6.52 -10.30 4.96
C PHE A 111 -5.08 -10.39 5.52
N ASP A 112 -4.76 -9.59 6.53
CA ASP A 112 -3.41 -9.57 7.10
C ASP A 112 -3.11 -10.88 7.83
N GLU A 113 -4.08 -11.46 8.55
CA GLU A 113 -3.93 -12.76 9.20
C GLU A 113 -3.70 -13.89 8.20
N MET A 114 -4.45 -13.90 7.10
CA MET A 114 -4.27 -14.87 6.01
C MET A 114 -2.85 -14.81 5.44
N LEU A 115 -2.31 -13.62 5.17
CA LEU A 115 -0.94 -13.45 4.69
C LEU A 115 0.10 -13.87 5.73
N ALA A 116 -0.10 -13.55 7.01
CA ALA A 116 0.77 -13.98 8.09
C ALA A 116 0.78 -15.51 8.23
N ASN A 117 -0.39 -16.16 8.09
CA ASN A 117 -0.51 -17.61 8.09
C ASN A 117 0.20 -18.25 6.87
N ALA A 118 0.13 -17.62 5.69
CA ALA A 118 0.89 -18.05 4.53
C ALA A 118 2.40 -18.00 4.76
N ALA A 119 2.90 -16.97 5.45
CA ALA A 119 4.31 -16.87 5.83
C ALA A 119 4.73 -17.98 6.81
N LYS A 120 3.90 -18.24 7.83
CA LYS A 120 4.13 -19.37 8.78
C LYS A 120 4.12 -20.73 8.06
N ALA A 121 3.16 -20.94 7.17
CA ALA A 121 3.05 -22.17 6.38
C ALA A 121 4.26 -22.36 5.43
N ALA A 122 4.88 -21.29 4.97
CA ALA A 122 6.10 -21.32 4.18
C ALA A 122 7.36 -21.64 5.01
N GLY A 123 7.28 -21.62 6.35
CA GLY A 123 8.38 -21.93 7.26
C GLY A 123 8.95 -20.70 7.99
N ALA A 124 8.39 -19.50 7.84
CA ALA A 124 8.81 -18.35 8.62
C ALA A 124 8.43 -18.51 10.10
N ARG A 125 9.40 -18.24 11.00
CA ARG A 125 9.14 -18.18 12.45
C ARG A 125 8.56 -16.80 12.77
N MET A 126 7.37 -16.77 13.36
CA MET A 126 6.70 -15.51 13.68
C MET A 126 6.59 -15.30 15.18
N HIS A 127 7.00 -14.12 15.65
CA HIS A 127 6.82 -13.67 17.02
C HIS A 127 5.84 -12.50 17.05
N GLU A 128 4.65 -12.73 17.54
CA GLU A 128 3.66 -11.71 17.89
C GLU A 128 4.04 -11.02 19.21
N HIS A 129 3.31 -9.95 19.57
CA HIS A 129 3.61 -9.13 20.77
C HIS A 129 5.06 -8.66 20.81
N THR A 130 5.71 -8.48 19.66
CA THR A 130 7.11 -8.10 19.58
C THR A 130 7.26 -6.75 18.88
N THR A 131 7.37 -5.70 19.67
CA THR A 131 7.49 -4.32 19.18
C THR A 131 8.95 -3.96 18.97
N VAL A 132 9.41 -3.93 17.72
CA VAL A 132 10.74 -3.44 17.37
C VAL A 132 10.82 -1.94 17.64
N THR A 133 11.89 -1.52 18.31
CA THR A 133 12.09 -0.12 18.74
C THR A 133 13.16 0.59 17.94
N LYS A 134 14.28 -0.08 17.62
CA LYS A 134 15.36 0.47 16.82
C LYS A 134 16.24 -0.62 16.19
N ALA A 135 17.08 -0.22 15.24
CA ALA A 135 18.12 -1.06 14.66
C ALA A 135 19.35 -1.16 15.58
N ILE A 136 20.01 -2.32 15.57
CA ILE A 136 21.35 -2.50 16.14
C ILE A 136 22.37 -2.22 15.05
N ILE A 137 23.28 -1.30 15.31
CA ILE A 137 24.33 -0.90 14.35
C ILE A 137 25.70 -1.26 14.92
N GLU A 138 26.47 -2.03 14.16
CA GLU A 138 27.88 -2.35 14.46
C GLU A 138 28.72 -2.06 13.21
N ASN A 139 29.82 -1.35 13.39
CA ASN A 139 30.74 -0.97 12.30
C ASN A 139 30.00 -0.31 11.10
N GLY A 140 28.99 0.53 11.38
CA GLY A 140 28.19 1.23 10.36
C GLY A 140 27.19 0.35 9.63
N ARG A 141 26.97 -0.91 10.06
CA ARG A 141 26.03 -1.85 9.47
C ARG A 141 24.92 -2.21 10.45
N VAL A 142 23.69 -2.33 9.95
CA VAL A 142 22.58 -2.93 10.69
C VAL A 142 22.80 -4.44 10.76
N VAL A 143 22.86 -4.95 12.00
CA VAL A 143 23.12 -6.36 12.32
C VAL A 143 22.02 -7.00 13.16
N GLY A 144 20.90 -6.30 13.34
CA GLY A 144 19.78 -6.79 14.13
C GLY A 144 18.85 -5.67 14.58
N VAL A 145 18.00 -6.00 15.53
CA VAL A 145 16.99 -5.09 16.09
C VAL A 145 16.88 -5.24 17.61
N GLU A 146 16.60 -4.13 18.29
CA GLU A 146 16.08 -4.14 19.66
C GLU A 146 14.57 -4.13 19.63
N ALA A 147 13.94 -4.90 20.51
CA ALA A 147 12.51 -5.02 20.61
C ALA A 147 12.04 -5.11 22.05
N LYS A 148 10.75 -4.97 22.23
CA LYS A 148 10.02 -5.25 23.47
C LYS A 148 9.03 -6.38 23.21
N GLN A 149 9.14 -7.48 23.96
CA GLN A 149 8.35 -8.69 23.75
C GLN A 149 7.38 -8.96 24.90
N GLY A 150 6.22 -9.47 24.53
CA GLY A 150 5.16 -9.86 25.46
C GLY A 150 4.39 -8.71 26.09
N PRO A 151 3.37 -9.02 26.91
CA PRO A 151 2.54 -8.02 27.58
C PRO A 151 3.34 -7.10 28.52
N GLU A 152 4.37 -7.64 29.16
CA GLU A 152 5.26 -6.91 30.09
C GLU A 152 6.29 -6.05 29.36
N LYS A 153 6.36 -6.13 28.02
CA LYS A 153 7.31 -5.38 27.18
C LYS A 153 8.79 -5.62 27.57
N ASN A 154 9.13 -6.87 27.87
CA ASN A 154 10.50 -7.25 28.22
C ASN A 154 11.45 -6.90 27.08
N PRO A 155 12.61 -6.26 27.38
CA PRO A 155 13.58 -5.95 26.34
C PRO A 155 14.21 -7.24 25.79
N VAL A 156 14.33 -7.30 24.45
CA VAL A 156 14.92 -8.42 23.73
C VAL A 156 15.69 -7.90 22.52
N THR A 157 16.71 -8.62 22.11
CA THR A 157 17.47 -8.33 20.89
C THR A 157 17.41 -9.53 19.97
N TYR A 158 17.37 -9.27 18.66
CA TYR A 158 17.48 -10.29 17.62
C TYR A 158 18.55 -9.87 16.62
N ARG A 159 19.35 -10.84 16.17
CA ARG A 159 20.46 -10.61 15.25
C ARG A 159 20.29 -11.35 13.94
N ALA A 160 20.59 -10.66 12.84
CA ALA A 160 20.64 -11.23 11.50
C ALA A 160 21.51 -10.37 10.58
N PRO A 161 22.14 -10.95 9.54
CA PRO A 161 22.94 -10.20 8.59
C PRO A 161 22.13 -9.25 7.73
N ILE A 162 20.80 -9.44 7.63
CA ILE A 162 19.88 -8.63 6.87
C ILE A 162 18.61 -8.38 7.69
N VAL A 163 18.17 -7.12 7.71
CA VAL A 163 16.90 -6.67 8.31
C VAL A 163 16.02 -6.05 7.22
N VAL A 164 14.74 -6.42 7.19
CA VAL A 164 13.74 -5.87 6.28
C VAL A 164 12.73 -5.04 7.08
N GLY A 165 12.71 -3.74 6.87
CA GLY A 165 11.78 -2.81 7.50
C GLY A 165 10.45 -2.79 6.74
N CYS A 166 9.46 -3.51 7.28
CA CYS A 166 8.07 -3.58 6.83
C CYS A 166 7.11 -3.00 7.88
N ASP A 167 7.58 -2.10 8.72
CA ASP A 167 6.89 -1.53 9.88
C ASP A 167 5.91 -0.39 9.52
N GLY A 168 5.56 -0.33 8.22
CA GLY A 168 4.51 0.52 7.69
C GLY A 168 4.85 2.02 7.82
N VAL A 169 3.81 2.84 7.91
CA VAL A 169 3.96 4.30 7.97
C VAL A 169 4.80 4.78 9.16
N SER A 170 4.88 4.01 10.24
CA SER A 170 5.69 4.36 11.42
C SER A 170 7.19 4.39 11.12
N ALA A 171 7.66 3.54 10.22
CA ALA A 171 9.02 3.46 9.73
C ALA A 171 10.10 3.62 10.82
N ARG A 172 9.88 3.01 11.99
CA ARG A 172 10.71 3.18 13.20
C ARG A 172 12.16 2.78 12.95
N LEU A 173 12.36 1.69 12.19
CA LEU A 173 13.71 1.27 11.82
C LEU A 173 14.42 2.34 11.00
N ALA A 174 13.77 2.88 9.96
CA ALA A 174 14.33 3.95 9.15
C ALA A 174 14.69 5.17 10.01
N LEU A 175 13.76 5.60 10.87
CA LEU A 175 13.96 6.74 11.77
C LEU A 175 15.11 6.49 12.76
N SER A 176 15.26 5.28 13.28
CA SER A 176 16.31 4.93 14.24
C SER A 176 17.74 5.02 13.67
N ILE A 177 17.87 5.00 12.35
CA ILE A 177 19.14 5.17 11.62
C ILE A 177 19.24 6.52 10.89
N GLY A 178 18.34 7.47 11.22
CA GLY A 178 18.35 8.82 10.68
C GLY A 178 17.78 8.98 9.26
N LEU A 179 17.05 7.99 8.74
CA LEU A 179 16.38 8.09 7.44
C LEU A 179 15.02 8.76 7.60
N GLN A 180 14.96 10.04 7.28
CA GLN A 180 13.72 10.82 7.30
C GLN A 180 12.95 10.69 5.97
N LYS A 181 11.67 11.03 5.98
CA LYS A 181 10.89 11.20 4.75
C LYS A 181 11.30 12.50 4.03
N ASP A 182 11.14 12.50 2.73
CA ASP A 182 11.27 13.69 1.89
C ASP A 182 9.94 14.45 1.89
N ASP A 183 9.90 15.62 2.54
CA ASP A 183 8.70 16.45 2.64
C ASP A 183 8.31 17.12 1.32
N ALA A 184 9.18 17.12 0.30
CA ALA A 184 8.86 17.57 -1.05
C ALA A 184 8.00 16.57 -1.84
N LYS A 185 7.92 15.32 -1.37
CA LYS A 185 7.11 14.26 -1.96
C LYS A 185 5.70 14.23 -1.35
N PRO A 186 4.68 13.77 -2.10
CA PRO A 186 3.32 13.75 -1.60
C PRO A 186 3.13 12.80 -0.42
N MET A 187 2.23 13.19 0.45
CA MET A 187 1.64 12.40 1.51
C MET A 187 0.12 12.44 1.36
N GLY A 188 -0.56 11.40 1.82
CA GLY A 188 -2.00 11.42 1.99
C GLY A 188 -2.38 11.21 3.46
N VAL A 189 -3.58 11.65 3.81
CA VAL A 189 -4.28 11.24 5.03
C VAL A 189 -5.60 10.65 4.61
N ALA A 190 -5.93 9.51 5.17
CA ALA A 190 -7.20 8.84 4.94
C ALA A 190 -7.89 8.57 6.27
N VAL A 191 -9.22 8.69 6.29
CA VAL A 191 -10.08 8.26 7.39
C VAL A 191 -11.17 7.36 6.85
N ARG A 192 -11.57 6.36 7.65
CA ARG A 192 -12.62 5.43 7.22
C ARG A 192 -13.42 4.88 8.40
N ARG A 193 -14.60 4.33 8.09
CA ARG A 193 -15.50 3.66 9.01
C ARG A 193 -16.23 2.54 8.28
N TYR A 194 -16.62 1.49 9.01
CA TYR A 194 -17.54 0.47 8.48
C TYR A 194 -18.98 0.77 8.91
N TYR A 195 -19.91 0.44 8.02
CA TYR A 195 -21.34 0.56 8.22
C TYR A 195 -22.06 -0.72 7.80
N ASN A 196 -23.09 -1.14 8.52
CA ASN A 196 -24.07 -2.07 7.97
C ASN A 196 -24.83 -1.37 6.84
N SER A 197 -24.91 -1.99 5.66
CA SER A 197 -25.48 -1.35 4.48
C SER A 197 -25.99 -2.36 3.47
N PRO A 198 -27.12 -2.09 2.78
CA PRO A 198 -27.58 -2.92 1.67
C PRO A 198 -26.61 -2.95 0.48
N ARG A 199 -25.65 -2.01 0.41
CA ARG A 199 -24.61 -1.94 -0.63
C ARG A 199 -23.45 -2.89 -0.42
N THR A 200 -23.52 -3.80 0.53
CA THR A 200 -22.44 -4.73 0.89
C THR A 200 -21.96 -5.61 -0.26
N LYS A 201 -22.81 -5.88 -1.28
CA LYS A 201 -22.47 -6.71 -2.45
C LYS A 201 -22.24 -5.89 -3.73
N ASP A 202 -21.98 -4.59 -3.59
CA ASP A 202 -21.64 -3.75 -4.76
C ASP A 202 -20.35 -4.26 -5.40
N ASP A 203 -20.41 -4.59 -6.69
CA ASP A 203 -19.31 -5.20 -7.44
C ASP A 203 -18.45 -4.18 -8.21
N TYR A 204 -18.56 -2.89 -7.85
CA TYR A 204 -17.67 -1.82 -8.26
C TYR A 204 -17.03 -1.14 -7.05
N LEU A 205 -15.76 -0.81 -7.12
CA LEU A 205 -15.13 0.11 -6.18
C LEU A 205 -15.62 1.52 -6.50
N GLU A 206 -16.44 2.12 -5.63
CA GLU A 206 -17.01 3.44 -5.89
C GLU A 206 -16.10 4.54 -5.35
N SER A 207 -15.85 5.57 -6.16
CA SER A 207 -15.00 6.72 -5.82
C SER A 207 -15.69 8.03 -6.16
N HIS A 208 -15.84 8.91 -5.15
CA HIS A 208 -16.41 10.24 -5.25
C HIS A 208 -15.30 11.28 -5.36
N LEU A 209 -15.13 11.90 -6.52
CA LEU A 209 -14.04 12.82 -6.81
C LEU A 209 -14.23 14.25 -6.29
N GLU A 210 -15.41 14.56 -5.77
CA GLU A 210 -15.76 15.89 -5.27
C GLU A 210 -16.00 15.83 -3.76
N LEU A 211 -14.98 16.18 -3.01
CA LEU A 211 -15.06 16.42 -1.57
C LEU A 211 -15.02 17.92 -1.33
N TRP A 212 -16.03 18.42 -0.63
CA TRP A 212 -16.18 19.85 -0.36
C TRP A 212 -15.91 20.17 1.10
N ALA A 213 -15.02 21.14 1.34
CA ALA A 213 -14.84 21.71 2.66
C ALA A 213 -16.08 22.54 3.07
N PRO A 214 -16.28 22.82 4.38
CA PRO A 214 -17.40 23.60 4.86
C PRO A 214 -17.50 25.02 4.25
N ASP A 215 -16.36 25.58 3.83
CA ASP A 215 -16.27 26.88 3.14
C ASP A 215 -16.57 26.81 1.63
N GLY A 216 -16.96 25.64 1.11
CA GLY A 216 -17.26 25.42 -0.30
C GLY A 216 -16.04 25.24 -1.19
N GLN A 217 -14.84 25.04 -0.62
CA GLN A 217 -13.65 24.72 -1.40
C GLN A 217 -13.64 23.24 -1.79
N LEU A 218 -13.39 22.94 -3.06
CA LEU A 218 -13.12 21.57 -3.53
C LEU A 218 -11.74 21.12 -3.02
N LEU A 219 -11.72 19.95 -2.35
CA LEU A 219 -10.52 19.37 -1.77
C LEU A 219 -9.87 18.36 -2.73
N PRO A 220 -8.52 18.31 -2.82
CA PRO A 220 -7.81 17.33 -3.64
C PRO A 220 -7.76 15.97 -2.94
N GLY A 221 -8.63 15.11 -3.33
CA GLY A 221 -8.80 13.77 -2.78
C GLY A 221 -10.05 13.12 -3.33
N TYR A 222 -10.47 12.04 -2.70
CA TYR A 222 -11.71 11.37 -3.05
C TYR A 222 -12.29 10.65 -1.84
N GLY A 223 -13.63 10.48 -1.86
CA GLY A 223 -14.33 9.57 -0.98
C GLY A 223 -14.50 8.22 -1.63
N TRP A 224 -14.57 7.14 -0.84
CA TRP A 224 -14.84 5.80 -1.36
C TRP A 224 -15.96 5.10 -0.61
N ILE A 225 -16.64 4.20 -1.32
CA ILE A 225 -17.69 3.32 -0.80
C ILE A 225 -17.42 1.94 -1.39
N PHE A 226 -16.96 0.99 -0.58
CA PHE A 226 -16.58 -0.35 -1.02
C PHE A 226 -17.40 -1.40 -0.26
N GLY A 227 -18.19 -2.18 -0.98
CA GLY A 227 -18.90 -3.33 -0.44
C GLY A 227 -17.91 -4.38 0.08
N MET A 228 -18.23 -5.02 1.20
CA MET A 228 -17.36 -6.02 1.82
C MET A 228 -17.86 -7.46 1.62
N GLY A 229 -19.14 -7.62 1.21
CA GLY A 229 -19.76 -8.93 0.98
C GLY A 229 -20.31 -9.61 2.23
N ASP A 230 -20.03 -9.09 3.42
CA ASP A 230 -20.35 -9.67 4.73
C ASP A 230 -21.49 -8.94 5.48
N GLY A 231 -22.21 -8.07 4.80
CA GLY A 231 -23.23 -7.18 5.38
C GLY A 231 -22.71 -5.77 5.63
N SER A 232 -21.41 -5.57 5.64
CA SER A 232 -20.78 -4.28 5.86
C SER A 232 -20.30 -3.60 4.58
N VAL A 233 -20.04 -2.30 4.71
CA VAL A 233 -19.44 -1.43 3.67
C VAL A 233 -18.32 -0.62 4.31
N ASN A 234 -17.16 -0.55 3.66
CA ASN A 234 -16.05 0.32 4.04
C ASN A 234 -16.23 1.67 3.36
N VAL A 235 -16.46 2.70 4.16
CA VAL A 235 -16.64 4.07 3.65
C VAL A 235 -15.55 4.96 4.22
N GLY A 236 -14.94 5.76 3.38
CA GLY A 236 -13.89 6.67 3.82
C GLY A 236 -13.57 7.77 2.82
N LEU A 237 -12.61 8.59 3.18
CA LEU A 237 -12.07 9.62 2.30
C LEU A 237 -10.57 9.78 2.53
N GLY A 238 -9.88 10.25 1.48
CA GLY A 238 -8.46 10.57 1.52
C GLY A 238 -8.18 11.92 0.88
N ILE A 239 -7.25 12.66 1.47
CA ILE A 239 -6.81 13.98 0.99
C ILE A 239 -5.30 14.03 0.90
N LEU A 240 -4.79 14.68 -0.15
CA LEU A 240 -3.37 14.85 -0.41
C LEU A 240 -2.79 16.07 0.34
N SER A 241 -1.53 15.95 0.76
CA SER A 241 -0.76 17.02 1.39
C SER A 241 -0.48 18.21 0.49
N THR A 242 -0.74 18.09 -0.81
CA THR A 242 -0.65 19.19 -1.78
C THR A 242 -1.77 20.23 -1.63
N SER A 243 -2.79 19.92 -0.81
CA SER A 243 -3.84 20.87 -0.45
C SER A 243 -3.41 21.84 0.65
N LYS A 244 -3.82 23.10 0.55
CA LYS A 244 -3.71 24.06 1.67
C LYS A 244 -4.55 23.66 2.88
N ALA A 245 -5.61 22.89 2.69
CA ALA A 245 -6.47 22.36 3.74
C ALA A 245 -5.84 21.17 4.51
N TYR A 246 -4.72 20.60 4.01
CA TYR A 246 -4.02 19.53 4.69
C TYR A 246 -3.49 19.99 6.06
N GLY A 247 -3.82 19.23 7.11
CA GLY A 247 -3.42 19.54 8.48
C GLY A 247 -4.33 20.54 9.22
N THR A 248 -5.22 21.23 8.52
CA THR A 248 -6.21 22.15 9.13
C THR A 248 -7.63 21.62 9.09
N THR A 249 -7.89 20.61 8.27
CA THR A 249 -9.20 19.96 8.12
C THR A 249 -9.44 18.93 9.21
N ASP A 250 -10.60 19.00 9.86
CA ASP A 250 -11.12 17.86 10.64
C ASP A 250 -11.68 16.80 9.71
N TYR A 251 -10.84 15.79 9.38
CA TYR A 251 -11.19 14.71 8.47
C TYR A 251 -12.35 13.85 8.97
N ARG A 252 -12.53 13.74 10.28
CA ARG A 252 -13.64 12.98 10.87
C ARG A 252 -14.96 13.71 10.67
N GLN A 253 -14.95 15.01 10.89
CA GLN A 253 -16.12 15.86 10.62
C GLN A 253 -16.44 15.90 9.12
N LEU A 254 -15.40 16.02 8.27
CA LEU A 254 -15.59 15.98 6.82
C LEU A 254 -16.23 14.67 6.36
N LEU A 255 -15.80 13.53 6.91
CA LEU A 255 -16.40 12.22 6.60
C LEU A 255 -17.89 12.21 6.97
N ARG A 256 -18.25 12.66 8.18
CA ARG A 256 -19.65 12.72 8.61
C ARG A 256 -20.47 13.62 7.70
N SER A 257 -20.02 14.85 7.47
CA SER A 257 -20.74 15.81 6.61
C SER A 257 -20.95 15.31 5.18
N TRP A 258 -19.97 14.59 4.62
CA TRP A 258 -20.10 13.97 3.32
C TRP A 258 -21.16 12.86 3.33
N LEU A 259 -21.16 12.00 4.36
CA LEU A 259 -22.08 10.88 4.51
C LEU A 259 -23.52 11.33 4.81
N ASP A 260 -23.69 12.43 5.56
CA ASP A 260 -25.00 13.03 5.80
C ASP A 260 -25.71 13.45 4.49
N GLY A 261 -24.92 13.78 3.45
CA GLY A 261 -25.41 14.08 2.11
C GLY A 261 -25.70 12.86 1.22
N THR A 262 -25.43 11.62 1.69
CA THR A 262 -25.75 10.40 0.93
C THR A 262 -27.20 9.97 1.13
N PRO A 263 -27.82 9.23 0.16
CA PRO A 263 -29.17 8.70 0.30
C PRO A 263 -29.33 7.92 1.62
N GLU A 264 -30.46 8.13 2.30
CA GLU A 264 -30.72 7.52 3.60
C GLU A 264 -30.78 6.00 3.52
N GLU A 265 -31.32 5.47 2.44
CA GLU A 265 -31.41 4.04 2.16
C GLU A 265 -30.06 3.34 2.00
N TRP A 266 -28.94 4.08 1.84
CA TRP A 266 -27.60 3.50 1.84
C TRP A 266 -27.13 3.11 3.25
N GLY A 267 -27.75 3.68 4.29
CA GLY A 267 -27.52 3.32 5.68
C GLY A 267 -26.21 3.88 6.28
N PHE A 268 -25.59 4.90 5.68
CA PHE A 268 -24.36 5.50 6.22
C PHE A 268 -24.66 6.53 7.31
N ARG A 269 -25.35 6.08 8.37
CA ARG A 269 -25.77 6.88 9.54
C ARG A 269 -25.14 6.30 10.82
N GLU A 270 -25.11 7.08 11.88
CA GLU A 270 -24.40 6.72 13.13
C GLU A 270 -24.91 5.41 13.73
N GLU A 271 -26.21 5.14 13.66
CA GLU A 271 -26.86 3.93 14.18
C GLU A 271 -26.43 2.65 13.47
N ASN A 272 -25.99 2.75 12.21
CA ASN A 272 -25.54 1.61 11.40
C ASN A 272 -24.01 1.44 11.41
N ALA A 273 -23.30 2.31 12.14
CA ALA A 273 -21.85 2.23 12.19
C ALA A 273 -21.37 1.06 13.05
N THR A 274 -20.48 0.26 12.50
CA THR A 274 -19.94 -0.95 13.16
C THR A 274 -18.52 -0.79 13.69
N SER A 275 -17.88 0.36 13.42
CA SER A 275 -16.53 0.65 13.90
C SER A 275 -16.37 2.12 14.26
N ARG A 276 -15.25 2.46 14.91
CA ARG A 276 -14.82 3.86 15.09
C ARG A 276 -14.25 4.42 13.79
N ILE A 277 -14.29 5.75 13.63
CA ILE A 277 -13.55 6.42 12.55
C ILE A 277 -12.06 6.29 12.83
N GLY A 278 -11.37 5.49 12.03
CA GLY A 278 -9.93 5.32 12.06
C GLY A 278 -9.24 6.20 11.02
N GLY A 279 -8.01 6.63 11.30
CA GLY A 279 -7.19 7.41 10.36
C GLY A 279 -5.82 6.80 10.13
N ALA A 280 -5.26 7.01 8.93
CA ALA A 280 -3.92 6.60 8.56
C ALA A 280 -3.26 7.63 7.63
N ALA A 281 -1.95 7.79 7.79
CA ALA A 281 -1.13 8.51 6.81
C ALA A 281 -0.68 7.55 5.68
N LEU A 282 -0.53 8.11 4.48
CA LEU A 282 -0.16 7.39 3.27
C LEU A 282 1.15 7.98 2.73
N PRO A 283 2.30 7.33 2.97
CA PRO A 283 3.60 7.78 2.48
C PRO A 283 3.75 7.42 1.00
N MET A 284 3.70 8.41 0.12
CA MET A 284 3.58 8.22 -1.32
C MET A 284 4.85 8.58 -2.09
N GLY A 285 4.93 8.09 -3.33
CA GLY A 285 5.84 8.62 -4.33
C GLY A 285 7.33 8.39 -4.05
N LEU A 286 7.68 7.31 -3.35
CA LEU A 286 9.03 6.97 -2.90
C LEU A 286 9.63 8.07 -2.01
N ASN A 287 8.84 8.53 -1.03
CA ASN A 287 9.19 9.64 -0.17
C ASN A 287 10.23 9.32 0.93
N ARG A 288 10.82 8.13 0.93
CA ARG A 288 11.89 7.78 1.86
C ARG A 288 12.99 7.00 1.14
N LYS A 289 14.13 7.64 0.99
CA LYS A 289 15.33 7.07 0.36
C LYS A 289 16.55 7.22 1.28
N PRO A 290 17.58 6.38 1.14
CA PRO A 290 17.68 5.22 0.25
C PRO A 290 16.86 4.03 0.75
N HIS A 291 16.35 3.18 -0.17
CA HIS A 291 15.60 1.97 0.16
C HIS A 291 16.49 0.83 0.68
N TYR A 292 17.80 0.94 0.52
CA TYR A 292 18.80 0.07 1.14
C TYR A 292 19.89 0.90 1.81
N ARG A 293 20.23 0.55 3.03
CA ARG A 293 21.36 1.14 3.75
C ARG A 293 22.00 0.09 4.66
N ALA A 294 23.20 -0.37 4.27
CA ALA A 294 24.10 -1.21 5.07
C ALA A 294 23.38 -2.27 5.94
N GLY A 295 22.72 -3.24 5.32
CA GLY A 295 22.04 -4.34 6.00
C GLY A 295 20.55 -4.12 6.25
N LEU A 296 19.98 -2.92 6.05
CA LEU A 296 18.56 -2.62 6.16
C LEU A 296 17.93 -2.34 4.80
N LEU A 297 16.86 -3.06 4.46
CA LEU A 297 15.98 -2.77 3.32
C LEU A 297 14.68 -2.17 3.83
N LEU A 298 14.15 -1.13 3.15
CA LEU A 298 12.83 -0.54 3.41
C LEU A 298 11.84 -0.99 2.34
N VAL A 299 10.69 -1.52 2.76
CA VAL A 299 9.70 -2.15 1.88
C VAL A 299 8.30 -1.62 2.18
N GLY A 300 7.49 -1.42 1.15
CA GLY A 300 6.13 -0.92 1.29
C GLY A 300 6.08 0.51 1.85
N ASP A 301 5.14 0.79 2.74
CA ASP A 301 4.95 2.12 3.34
C ASP A 301 6.20 2.62 4.09
N ALA A 302 7.01 1.73 4.65
CA ALA A 302 8.26 2.10 5.31
C ALA A 302 9.26 2.75 4.34
N GLY A 303 9.21 2.38 3.05
CA GLY A 303 9.96 2.98 1.95
C GLY A 303 9.20 4.08 1.19
N GLY A 304 8.00 4.44 1.64
CA GLY A 304 7.18 5.46 0.96
C GLY A 304 6.57 4.98 -0.36
N MET A 305 6.20 3.70 -0.46
CA MET A 305 5.85 3.06 -1.73
C MET A 305 4.33 3.03 -2.02
N VAL A 306 3.55 3.89 -1.39
CA VAL A 306 2.14 4.09 -1.73
C VAL A 306 2.04 4.79 -3.09
N ASN A 307 1.12 4.34 -3.94
CA ASN A 307 0.88 4.92 -5.26
C ASN A 307 0.43 6.40 -5.13
N PRO A 308 1.16 7.35 -5.72
CA PRO A 308 0.86 8.78 -5.60
C PRO A 308 -0.37 9.23 -6.43
N PHE A 309 -0.90 8.38 -7.31
CA PHE A 309 -2.10 8.69 -8.08
C PHE A 309 -3.40 8.46 -7.31
N ASN A 310 -3.50 7.31 -6.62
CA ASN A 310 -4.77 6.85 -6.05
C ASN A 310 -4.68 6.42 -4.58
N GLY A 311 -3.48 6.40 -3.97
CA GLY A 311 -3.31 5.98 -2.57
C GLY A 311 -3.29 4.46 -2.35
N GLU A 312 -3.27 3.64 -3.40
CA GLU A 312 -3.13 2.19 -3.27
C GLU A 312 -1.76 1.83 -2.67
N GLY A 313 -1.75 1.05 -1.60
CA GLY A 313 -0.53 0.63 -0.92
C GLY A 313 -0.29 -0.87 -0.96
N ILE A 314 -1.34 -1.71 -0.85
CA ILE A 314 -1.20 -3.17 -0.65
C ILE A 314 -0.48 -3.84 -1.82
N GLY A 315 -0.93 -3.63 -3.06
CA GLY A 315 -0.33 -4.23 -4.25
C GLY A 315 1.15 -3.86 -4.38
N TYR A 316 1.48 -2.60 -4.19
CA TYR A 316 2.87 -2.09 -4.25
C TYR A 316 3.74 -2.56 -3.09
N ALA A 317 3.16 -2.72 -1.89
CA ALA A 317 3.85 -3.29 -0.75
C ALA A 317 4.24 -4.75 -1.00
N MET A 318 3.36 -5.55 -1.59
CA MET A 318 3.63 -6.95 -1.95
C MET A 318 4.63 -7.04 -3.10
N GLU A 319 4.50 -6.21 -4.14
CA GLU A 319 5.43 -6.15 -5.27
C GLU A 319 6.84 -5.79 -4.84
N SER A 320 7.00 -4.76 -4.02
CA SER A 320 8.30 -4.35 -3.47
C SER A 320 8.90 -5.41 -2.55
N ALA A 321 8.07 -6.15 -1.81
CA ALA A 321 8.51 -7.28 -0.99
C ALA A 321 9.07 -8.43 -1.83
N LYS A 322 8.45 -8.75 -2.97
CA LYS A 322 8.95 -9.73 -3.93
C LYS A 322 10.32 -9.31 -4.45
N ILE A 323 10.47 -8.06 -4.92
CA ILE A 323 11.74 -7.51 -5.42
C ILE A 323 12.83 -7.55 -4.33
N ALA A 324 12.49 -7.18 -3.09
CA ALA A 324 13.42 -7.24 -1.96
C ALA A 324 13.86 -8.68 -1.68
N SER A 325 12.93 -9.62 -1.67
CA SER A 325 13.21 -11.04 -1.40
C SER A 325 14.15 -11.64 -2.45
N GLU A 326 13.93 -11.36 -3.73
CA GLU A 326 14.82 -11.81 -4.80
C GLU A 326 16.24 -11.24 -4.65
N SER A 327 16.36 -9.97 -4.28
CA SER A 327 17.65 -9.33 -4.03
C SER A 327 18.36 -9.93 -2.82
N ILE A 328 17.63 -10.24 -1.75
CA ILE A 328 18.15 -10.87 -0.53
C ILE A 328 18.64 -12.29 -0.81
N VAL A 329 17.85 -13.10 -1.53
CA VAL A 329 18.22 -14.47 -1.92
C VAL A 329 19.53 -14.45 -2.73
N GLN A 330 19.64 -13.55 -3.70
CA GLN A 330 20.87 -13.37 -4.47
C GLN A 330 22.04 -12.91 -3.61
N ALA A 331 21.82 -12.07 -2.60
CA ALA A 331 22.84 -11.59 -1.70
C ALA A 331 23.36 -12.69 -0.77
N LEU A 332 22.45 -13.47 -0.17
CA LEU A 332 22.82 -14.54 0.77
C LEU A 332 23.47 -15.76 0.07
N ALA A 333 23.33 -15.88 -1.25
CA ALA A 333 24.11 -16.82 -2.04
C ALA A 333 25.57 -16.37 -2.30
N ARG A 334 25.97 -15.18 -1.82
CA ARG A 334 27.27 -14.54 -2.04
C ARG A 334 27.90 -14.12 -0.70
N THR A 335 29.18 -13.75 -0.74
CA THR A 335 29.92 -13.27 0.43
C THR A 335 30.59 -11.92 0.15
N GLY A 336 30.97 -11.20 1.20
CA GLY A 336 31.74 -9.96 1.15
C GLY A 336 31.14 -8.91 0.20
N VAL A 337 31.97 -8.29 -0.61
CA VAL A 337 31.59 -7.20 -1.53
C VAL A 337 30.50 -7.61 -2.52
N ASN A 338 30.47 -8.88 -2.94
CA ASN A 338 29.44 -9.35 -3.89
C ASN A 338 28.05 -9.47 -3.23
N ARG A 339 27.99 -9.75 -1.94
CA ARG A 339 26.75 -9.69 -1.14
C ARG A 339 26.21 -8.25 -1.14
N GLU A 340 27.06 -7.30 -0.78
CA GLU A 340 26.67 -5.89 -0.75
C GLU A 340 26.21 -5.38 -2.12
N ARG A 341 26.94 -5.73 -3.20
CA ARG A 341 26.53 -5.36 -4.57
C ARG A 341 25.13 -5.88 -4.93
N ALA A 342 24.79 -7.11 -4.52
CA ALA A 342 23.45 -7.66 -4.75
C ALA A 342 22.37 -6.90 -3.97
N LEU A 343 22.64 -6.50 -2.72
CA LEU A 343 21.72 -5.69 -1.92
C LEU A 343 21.56 -4.26 -2.47
N HIS A 344 22.62 -3.65 -2.97
CA HIS A 344 22.56 -2.36 -3.67
C HIS A 344 21.77 -2.43 -4.98
N GLY A 345 21.55 -3.63 -5.54
CA GLY A 345 20.63 -3.84 -6.67
C GLY A 345 19.16 -3.61 -6.33
N TYR A 346 18.75 -3.74 -5.06
CA TYR A 346 17.36 -3.55 -4.65
C TYR A 346 16.81 -2.14 -4.96
N PRO A 347 17.44 -1.04 -4.53
CA PRO A 347 16.97 0.30 -4.89
C PRO A 347 16.91 0.55 -6.40
N VAL A 348 17.84 -0.03 -7.17
CA VAL A 348 17.84 0.08 -8.65
C VAL A 348 16.61 -0.59 -9.22
N ARG A 349 16.30 -1.81 -8.79
CA ARG A 349 15.13 -2.56 -9.25
C ARG A 349 13.81 -1.90 -8.84
N ILE A 350 13.74 -1.27 -7.66
CA ILE A 350 12.58 -0.45 -7.25
C ILE A 350 12.43 0.77 -8.18
N GLU A 351 13.53 1.45 -8.50
CA GLU A 351 13.49 2.59 -9.42
C GLU A 351 13.08 2.17 -10.84
N GLU A 352 13.54 1.01 -11.32
CA GLU A 352 13.13 0.44 -12.61
C GLU A 352 11.64 0.07 -12.64
N ALA A 353 11.14 -0.56 -11.56
CA ALA A 353 9.74 -1.01 -11.49
C ALA A 353 8.75 0.14 -11.30
N LEU A 354 9.07 1.10 -10.43
CA LEU A 354 8.12 2.11 -9.95
C LEU A 354 8.53 3.56 -10.27
N GLY A 355 9.82 3.83 -10.44
CA GLY A 355 10.36 5.18 -10.42
C GLY A 355 9.74 6.13 -11.45
N SER A 356 9.70 5.74 -12.73
CA SER A 356 9.14 6.58 -13.80
C SER A 356 7.65 6.83 -13.61
N TYR A 357 6.90 5.80 -13.25
CA TYR A 357 5.48 5.91 -12.98
C TYR A 357 5.20 6.79 -11.76
N TYR A 358 5.97 6.66 -10.69
CA TYR A 358 5.81 7.46 -9.48
C TYR A 358 6.24 8.92 -9.68
N ARG A 359 7.24 9.20 -10.52
CA ARG A 359 7.56 10.59 -10.92
C ARG A 359 6.37 11.27 -11.59
N LEU A 360 5.73 10.59 -12.53
CA LEU A 360 4.50 11.11 -13.17
C LEU A 360 3.38 11.31 -12.14
N GLY A 361 3.20 10.37 -11.21
CA GLY A 361 2.22 10.47 -10.13
C GLY A 361 2.49 11.64 -9.16
N ASN A 362 3.76 11.93 -8.87
CA ASN A 362 4.14 13.09 -8.06
C ASN A 362 3.80 14.42 -8.75
N VAL A 363 3.96 14.50 -10.07
CA VAL A 363 3.50 15.66 -10.87
C VAL A 363 1.97 15.75 -10.83
N PHE A 364 1.29 14.63 -11.08
CA PHE A 364 -0.17 14.56 -11.05
C PHE A 364 -0.75 15.00 -9.70
N SER A 365 -0.21 14.51 -8.59
CA SER A 365 -0.68 14.88 -7.25
C SER A 365 -0.54 16.39 -6.95
N LYS A 366 0.48 17.04 -7.50
CA LYS A 366 0.63 18.51 -7.43
C LYS A 366 -0.42 19.24 -8.28
N LEU A 367 -0.71 18.71 -9.48
CA LEU A 367 -1.71 19.32 -10.39
C LEU A 367 -3.11 19.24 -9.78
N ILE A 368 -3.54 18.07 -9.29
CA ILE A 368 -4.86 17.92 -8.67
C ILE A 368 -4.98 18.63 -7.32
N GLY A 369 -3.85 19.01 -6.71
CA GLY A 369 -3.81 19.90 -5.55
C GLY A 369 -4.40 21.29 -5.83
N ASN A 370 -4.53 21.68 -7.11
CA ASN A 370 -5.17 22.94 -7.52
C ASN A 370 -6.69 22.72 -7.75
N PRO A 371 -7.58 23.37 -6.95
CA PRO A 371 -9.02 23.19 -7.08
C PRO A 371 -9.60 23.56 -8.45
N ALA A 372 -8.98 24.53 -9.16
CA ALA A 372 -9.43 24.93 -10.50
C ALA A 372 -9.16 23.83 -11.53
N ILE A 373 -8.00 23.17 -11.44
CA ILE A 373 -7.65 22.02 -12.30
C ILE A 373 -8.59 20.85 -12.02
N MET A 374 -8.83 20.53 -10.74
CA MET A 374 -9.78 19.47 -10.34
C MET A 374 -11.17 19.74 -10.90
N ARG A 375 -11.70 20.95 -10.69
CA ARG A 375 -13.03 21.33 -11.19
C ARG A 375 -13.14 21.24 -12.72
N THR A 376 -12.08 21.63 -13.43
CA THR A 376 -12.01 21.52 -14.89
C THR A 376 -11.96 20.05 -15.33
N ALA A 377 -11.15 19.24 -14.67
CA ALA A 377 -10.98 17.82 -14.96
C ALA A 377 -12.29 17.03 -14.70
N THR A 378 -12.99 17.29 -13.59
CA THR A 378 -14.28 16.66 -13.32
C THR A 378 -15.34 17.12 -14.31
N LYS A 379 -15.51 18.42 -14.51
CA LYS A 379 -16.56 18.97 -15.39
C LYS A 379 -16.40 18.53 -16.85
N TYR A 380 -15.19 18.55 -17.40
CA TYR A 380 -14.96 18.29 -18.82
C TYR A 380 -14.35 16.90 -19.10
N GLY A 381 -13.64 16.31 -18.16
CA GLY A 381 -13.04 14.98 -18.31
C GLY A 381 -14.04 13.86 -18.09
N MET A 382 -14.77 13.91 -16.99
CA MET A 382 -15.73 12.87 -16.59
C MET A 382 -16.72 12.45 -17.68
N PRO A 383 -17.34 13.34 -18.46
CA PRO A 383 -18.30 12.91 -19.48
C PRO A 383 -17.68 12.12 -20.64
N ARG A 384 -16.35 12.06 -20.75
CA ARG A 384 -15.64 11.43 -21.88
C ARG A 384 -15.17 10.02 -21.52
N LYS A 385 -15.98 9.00 -21.76
CA LYS A 385 -15.71 7.60 -21.37
C LYS A 385 -14.33 7.09 -21.85
N ARG A 386 -13.90 7.43 -23.07
CA ARG A 386 -12.56 7.02 -23.58
C ARG A 386 -11.41 7.65 -22.77
N LEU A 387 -11.54 8.93 -22.42
CA LEU A 387 -10.57 9.60 -21.56
C LEU A 387 -10.55 8.98 -20.16
N MET A 388 -11.74 8.69 -19.61
CA MET A 388 -11.82 8.07 -18.27
C MET A 388 -11.27 6.65 -18.24
N LYS A 389 -11.36 5.87 -19.32
CA LYS A 389 -10.65 4.58 -19.43
C LYS A 389 -9.12 4.76 -19.40
N LEU A 390 -8.58 5.75 -20.10
CA LEU A 390 -7.16 6.08 -20.04
C LEU A 390 -6.74 6.53 -18.63
N VAL A 391 -7.56 7.37 -17.98
CA VAL A 391 -7.34 7.83 -16.61
C VAL A 391 -7.36 6.64 -15.64
N LEU A 392 -8.32 5.72 -15.75
CA LEU A 392 -8.37 4.50 -14.94
C LEU A 392 -7.08 3.68 -15.07
N LYS A 393 -6.65 3.38 -16.32
CA LYS A 393 -5.40 2.64 -16.57
C LYS A 393 -4.20 3.34 -15.96
N LEU A 394 -4.11 4.65 -16.11
CA LEU A 394 -3.03 5.45 -15.54
C LEU A 394 -3.05 5.45 -14.01
N LEU A 395 -4.21 5.78 -13.38
CA LEU A 395 -4.28 5.91 -11.93
C LEU A 395 -4.05 4.57 -11.19
N ALA A 396 -4.52 3.47 -11.76
CA ALA A 396 -4.35 2.14 -11.19
C ALA A 396 -3.04 1.45 -11.62
N GLY A 397 -2.25 2.07 -12.51
CA GLY A 397 -1.01 1.49 -13.03
C GLY A 397 -1.25 0.20 -13.81
N LEU A 398 -2.40 0.11 -14.51
CA LEU A 398 -2.84 -1.06 -15.26
C LEU A 398 -2.63 -0.84 -16.76
N TYR A 399 -1.44 -1.17 -17.23
CA TYR A 399 -1.06 -1.07 -18.64
C TYR A 399 0.04 -2.10 -18.98
N ASP A 400 0.05 -2.54 -20.22
CA ASP A 400 1.07 -3.45 -20.75
C ASP A 400 2.19 -2.63 -21.40
N PRO A 401 3.42 -2.62 -20.86
CA PRO A 401 4.47 -1.71 -21.31
C PRO A 401 5.10 -2.09 -22.66
N LYS A 402 4.96 -3.35 -23.12
CA LYS A 402 5.60 -3.85 -24.35
C LYS A 402 4.60 -4.02 -25.49
N ASP A 403 3.53 -4.78 -25.26
CA ASP A 403 2.59 -5.20 -26.32
C ASP A 403 1.19 -4.57 -26.12
N GLY A 404 1.12 -3.44 -25.43
CA GLY A 404 -0.10 -2.75 -25.07
C GLY A 404 -0.76 -1.99 -26.25
N ASP A 405 -2.01 -1.60 -26.02
CA ASP A 405 -2.81 -0.80 -26.94
C ASP A 405 -2.31 0.65 -27.10
N SER A 406 -3.05 1.48 -27.81
CA SER A 406 -2.69 2.90 -28.00
C SER A 406 -2.68 3.70 -26.69
N MET A 407 -3.54 3.36 -25.72
CA MET A 407 -3.57 4.00 -24.40
C MET A 407 -2.35 3.60 -23.57
N ASP A 408 -1.94 2.33 -23.63
CA ASP A 408 -0.73 1.84 -22.96
C ASP A 408 0.52 2.54 -23.45
N ARG A 409 0.65 2.65 -24.79
CA ARG A 409 1.75 3.42 -25.41
C ARG A 409 1.78 4.87 -24.98
N LEU A 410 0.61 5.51 -24.86
CA LEU A 410 0.52 6.89 -24.37
C LEU A 410 0.97 7.01 -22.90
N ILE A 411 0.55 6.07 -22.03
CA ILE A 411 0.99 6.03 -20.62
C ILE A 411 2.50 5.84 -20.54
N VAL A 412 3.06 4.88 -21.29
CA VAL A 412 4.51 4.63 -21.34
C VAL A 412 5.27 5.88 -21.81
N ALA A 413 4.77 6.58 -22.82
CA ALA A 413 5.39 7.83 -23.28
C ALA A 413 5.34 8.91 -22.20
N ALA A 414 4.21 9.08 -21.52
CA ALA A 414 4.06 10.04 -20.43
C ALA A 414 4.99 9.74 -19.24
N THR A 415 5.17 8.46 -18.87
CA THR A 415 6.10 8.08 -17.79
C THR A 415 7.56 8.37 -18.14
N LYS A 416 7.96 8.26 -19.42
CA LYS A 416 9.31 8.58 -19.89
C LYS A 416 9.59 10.08 -19.93
N LEU A 417 8.57 10.90 -20.16
CA LEU A 417 8.67 12.37 -20.18
C LEU A 417 8.59 13.01 -18.79
N ALA A 418 8.22 12.23 -17.77
CA ALA A 418 8.15 12.74 -16.40
C ALA A 418 9.56 13.20 -15.96
N PRO A 419 9.70 14.42 -15.37
CA PRO A 419 10.99 14.95 -14.97
C PRO A 419 11.71 14.02 -14.00
N SER A 420 13.02 13.86 -14.16
CA SER A 420 13.88 13.22 -13.15
C SER A 420 13.74 13.97 -11.84
N ALA A 421 13.51 13.24 -10.75
CA ALA A 421 13.33 13.82 -9.41
C ALA A 421 14.64 14.35 -8.85
#